data_a135f7fb2dc512e0d7245f1b5ea17a6c
#
_entry.id   a135f7fb2dc512e0d7245f1b5ea17a6c
#
_cell.length_a   1.000
_cell.length_b   1.000
_cell.length_c   1.000
_cell.angle_alpha   90.00
_cell.angle_beta   90.00
_cell.angle_gamma   90.00
#
_symmetry.space_group_name_H-M   'P 1'
#
loop_
_entity.id
_entity.type
_entity.pdbx_description
1 polymer ?
#
loop_
_entity_poly.entity_id
_entity_poly.type
_entity_poly.pdbx_seq_one_letter_code
_entity_poly.pdbx_strand_id
1 'polypeptide(L)'
;MMNGEETDGGISLGDMEKALVCLLMTSMEAPVQAESAGLTQEMFADASLGFVYGVIMKIYATGVRPDMVLVERGMREADEEQAARLGGLSFLLPYMLNVRHDGNVAAYVEGIKKQYKLRCLVTLFGTMAFKAGKVSSVPEELAGEAERLLMQFRQETAEGTPVRTIGELAAEAVTWHHRRLSGELEAEQVKSGLAEFDYVTGGFHNTELTIIAGRPSDGKTAVTLQMALNAARAGKSVCFFSLEMSSLQMLNRVLAGMTDVNPDHLRINKPTGREVEHLEEAALRLKNLPFYLDYTVGATVEQIRAKVLLQCRQGKCDLVVVDYLHLLGGDRRKGETQEQMVGRNIRALKQLALDSNCPVLTVSQMNRACEARADKAYLPVMSDLRDSGTIEQVADCVAFIYRPERYGFTRDDKTGHSLVGVGKIYIAKNRNGSTGIARFRYNPSFTRITDYIQPGTQTSLGI
;
A
#
# COMPACT_ATOMS: atom_id res chain seq x y z
N MET A 1 -3.99 33.77 -36.50
CA MET A 1 -3.33 34.64 -35.52
C MET A 1 -4.19 34.69 -34.28
N MET A 2 -3.85 33.91 -33.28
CA MET A 2 -4.25 34.07 -31.87
C MET A 2 -3.24 33.28 -31.04
N ASN A 3 -2.08 33.90 -30.79
CA ASN A 3 -1.19 33.50 -29.74
C ASN A 3 -1.62 34.27 -28.50
N GLY A 4 -2.50 33.69 -27.70
CA GLY A 4 -2.81 34.14 -26.36
C GLY A 4 -2.32 33.06 -25.40
N GLU A 5 -1.13 33.23 -24.84
CA GLU A 5 -0.70 32.53 -23.65
C GLU A 5 -1.57 33.04 -22.48
N GLU A 6 -2.70 32.37 -22.21
CA GLU A 6 -3.45 32.61 -21.00
C GLU A 6 -2.69 32.01 -19.83
N THR A 7 -2.09 32.86 -19.03
CA THR A 7 -1.47 32.54 -17.74
C THR A 7 -2.56 32.47 -16.67
N ASP A 8 -2.95 31.28 -16.29
CA ASP A 8 -3.72 31.06 -15.06
C ASP A 8 -2.72 31.07 -13.88
N GLY A 9 -2.61 32.18 -13.18
CA GLY A 9 -1.76 32.29 -11.98
C GLY A 9 -0.24 32.34 -12.20
N GLY A 10 0.27 32.65 -13.39
CA GLY A 10 1.69 32.97 -13.58
C GLY A 10 2.58 31.80 -14.05
N ILE A 11 2.10 30.56 -14.17
CA ILE A 11 2.86 29.41 -14.67
C ILE A 11 2.33 29.02 -16.05
N SER A 12 3.21 28.98 -17.08
CA SER A 12 2.79 28.55 -18.41
C SER A 12 2.60 27.02 -18.48
N LEU A 13 1.79 26.54 -19.43
CA LEU A 13 1.60 25.10 -19.66
C LEU A 13 2.96 24.40 -19.91
N GLY A 14 3.82 25.00 -20.73
CA GLY A 14 5.13 24.46 -21.03
C GLY A 14 6.03 24.35 -19.79
N ASP A 15 5.89 25.27 -18.83
CA ASP A 15 6.63 25.19 -17.57
C ASP A 15 6.08 24.09 -16.66
N MET A 16 4.75 23.86 -16.65
CA MET A 16 4.12 22.74 -15.92
C MET A 16 4.59 21.38 -16.47
N GLU A 17 4.64 21.22 -17.79
CA GLU A 17 5.09 19.99 -18.44
C GLU A 17 6.55 19.69 -18.13
N LYS A 18 7.45 20.68 -18.23
CA LYS A 18 8.87 20.54 -17.90
C LYS A 18 9.07 20.25 -16.41
N ALA A 19 8.35 20.97 -15.54
CA ALA A 19 8.41 20.73 -14.09
C ALA A 19 7.97 19.32 -13.74
N LEU A 20 6.88 18.83 -14.34
CA LEU A 20 6.41 17.47 -14.13
C LEU A 20 7.46 16.44 -14.56
N VAL A 21 8.02 16.55 -15.76
CA VAL A 21 9.04 15.63 -16.28
C VAL A 21 10.26 15.59 -15.35
N CYS A 22 10.71 16.74 -14.83
CA CYS A 22 11.80 16.81 -13.85
C CYS A 22 11.42 16.10 -12.53
N LEU A 23 10.19 16.30 -12.03
CA LEU A 23 9.71 15.63 -10.81
C LEU A 23 9.65 14.11 -10.96
N LEU A 24 9.25 13.60 -12.14
CA LEU A 24 9.19 12.17 -12.41
C LEU A 24 10.56 11.47 -12.29
N MET A 25 11.67 12.21 -12.52
CA MET A 25 13.04 11.69 -12.37
C MET A 25 13.62 11.92 -10.97
N THR A 26 13.07 12.85 -10.18
CA THR A 26 13.64 13.26 -8.89
C THR A 26 12.82 12.82 -7.69
N SER A 27 11.49 12.68 -7.82
CA SER A 27 10.57 12.24 -6.77
C SER A 27 10.19 10.77 -6.95
N MET A 28 10.10 10.02 -5.84
CA MET A 28 9.57 8.65 -5.86
C MET A 28 8.06 8.57 -6.04
N GLU A 29 7.35 9.64 -5.67
CA GLU A 29 5.89 9.70 -5.68
C GLU A 29 5.33 10.14 -7.03
N ALA A 30 6.08 10.98 -7.75
CA ALA A 30 5.61 11.59 -8.99
C ALA A 30 5.18 10.57 -10.07
N PRO A 31 5.95 9.50 -10.37
CA PRO A 31 5.52 8.50 -11.36
C PRO A 31 4.22 7.79 -10.96
N VAL A 32 4.06 7.48 -9.65
CA VAL A 32 2.85 6.84 -9.11
C VAL A 32 1.64 7.75 -9.28
N GLN A 33 1.78 9.03 -8.95
CA GLN A 33 0.70 10.00 -9.05
C GLN A 33 0.29 10.24 -10.50
N ALA A 34 1.27 10.38 -11.40
CA ALA A 34 1.01 10.58 -12.82
C ALA A 34 0.31 9.37 -13.47
N GLU A 35 0.76 8.15 -13.15
CA GLU A 35 0.15 6.92 -13.63
C GLU A 35 -1.26 6.73 -13.08
N SER A 36 -1.45 6.90 -11.76
CA SER A 36 -2.77 6.77 -11.11
C SER A 36 -3.77 7.78 -11.62
N ALA A 37 -3.31 8.94 -12.05
CA ALA A 37 -4.14 9.93 -12.70
C ALA A 37 -4.42 9.62 -14.18
N GLY A 38 -3.86 8.54 -14.75
CA GLY A 38 -4.05 8.16 -16.15
C GLY A 38 -3.45 9.14 -17.14
N LEU A 39 -2.32 9.80 -16.79
CA LEU A 39 -1.60 10.68 -17.73
C LEU A 39 -0.93 9.83 -18.81
N THR A 40 -1.03 10.26 -20.08
CA THR A 40 -0.39 9.59 -21.22
C THR A 40 0.51 10.58 -21.98
N GLN A 41 1.41 10.05 -22.81
CA GLN A 41 2.36 10.88 -23.57
C GLN A 41 1.67 11.82 -24.57
N GLU A 42 0.50 11.44 -25.10
CA GLU A 42 -0.29 12.23 -26.06
C GLU A 42 -0.95 13.45 -25.41
N MET A 43 -1.05 13.44 -24.08
CA MET A 43 -1.64 14.55 -23.32
C MET A 43 -0.72 15.76 -23.21
N PHE A 44 0.57 15.61 -23.51
CA PHE A 44 1.52 16.72 -23.53
C PHE A 44 1.30 17.61 -24.76
N ALA A 45 1.45 18.92 -24.60
CA ALA A 45 1.41 19.86 -25.70
C ALA A 45 2.72 19.85 -26.49
N ASP A 46 3.84 19.68 -25.77
CA ASP A 46 5.16 19.47 -26.37
C ASP A 46 5.38 17.98 -26.59
N ALA A 47 5.38 17.56 -27.86
CA ALA A 47 5.61 16.18 -28.25
C ALA A 47 6.96 15.62 -27.75
N SER A 48 7.97 16.49 -27.57
CA SER A 48 9.27 16.10 -27.04
C SER A 48 9.18 15.73 -25.58
N LEU A 49 8.44 16.50 -24.78
CA LEU A 49 8.19 16.20 -23.39
C LEU A 49 7.28 14.96 -23.22
N GLY A 50 6.32 14.78 -24.10
CA GLY A 50 5.51 13.56 -24.18
C GLY A 50 6.37 12.32 -24.45
N PHE A 51 7.31 12.40 -25.38
CA PHE A 51 8.27 11.32 -25.66
C PHE A 51 9.12 10.99 -24.43
N VAL A 52 9.69 11.99 -23.77
CA VAL A 52 10.48 11.80 -22.53
C VAL A 52 9.63 11.17 -21.44
N TYR A 53 8.39 11.65 -21.26
CA TYR A 53 7.43 11.05 -20.33
C TYR A 53 7.20 9.57 -20.62
N GLY A 54 6.96 9.20 -21.86
CA GLY A 54 6.77 7.82 -22.28
C GLY A 54 7.95 6.90 -21.94
N VAL A 55 9.18 7.40 -22.14
CA VAL A 55 10.41 6.70 -21.77
C VAL A 55 10.53 6.54 -20.24
N ILE A 56 10.27 7.60 -19.47
CA ILE A 56 10.28 7.57 -18.00
C ILE A 56 9.30 6.50 -17.49
N MET A 57 8.09 6.48 -18.01
CA MET A 57 7.06 5.54 -17.57
C MET A 57 7.37 4.09 -17.97
N LYS A 58 8.01 3.87 -19.12
CA LYS A 58 8.53 2.54 -19.51
C LYS A 58 9.59 2.04 -18.53
N ILE A 59 10.56 2.87 -18.16
CA ILE A 59 11.58 2.51 -17.17
C ILE A 59 10.92 2.23 -15.83
N TYR A 60 10.02 3.11 -15.39
CA TYR A 60 9.29 2.93 -14.14
C TYR A 60 8.48 1.62 -14.11
N ALA A 61 7.87 1.22 -15.23
CA ALA A 61 7.13 -0.03 -15.36
C ALA A 61 8.00 -1.29 -15.15
N THR A 62 9.32 -1.21 -15.33
CA THR A 62 10.25 -2.33 -15.02
C THR A 62 10.62 -2.42 -13.53
N GLY A 63 10.04 -1.57 -12.67
CA GLY A 63 10.36 -1.52 -11.25
C GLY A 63 11.68 -0.81 -10.95
N VAL A 64 12.25 -0.08 -11.91
CA VAL A 64 13.47 0.70 -11.75
C VAL A 64 13.09 2.17 -11.57
N ARG A 65 13.73 2.84 -10.61
CA ARG A 65 13.56 4.29 -10.44
C ARG A 65 14.15 5.02 -11.63
N PRO A 66 13.37 5.83 -12.36
CA PRO A 66 13.90 6.65 -13.44
C PRO A 66 14.89 7.68 -12.90
N ASP A 67 16.04 7.81 -13.53
CA ASP A 67 16.97 8.89 -13.34
C ASP A 67 17.42 9.45 -14.70
N MET A 68 18.12 10.58 -14.67
CA MET A 68 18.52 11.27 -15.89
C MET A 68 19.35 10.40 -16.86
N VAL A 69 20.22 9.56 -16.30
CA VAL A 69 21.13 8.71 -17.10
C VAL A 69 20.36 7.58 -17.78
N LEU A 70 19.49 6.92 -17.02
CA LEU A 70 18.63 5.84 -17.53
C LEU A 70 17.62 6.35 -18.55
N VAL A 71 17.05 7.54 -18.32
CA VAL A 71 16.09 8.15 -19.25
C VAL A 71 16.77 8.54 -20.54
N GLU A 72 17.97 9.16 -20.49
CA GLU A 72 18.71 9.52 -21.70
C GLU A 72 19.11 8.27 -22.52
N ARG A 73 19.52 7.21 -21.84
CA ARG A 73 19.76 5.93 -22.50
C ARG A 73 18.48 5.35 -23.11
N GLY A 74 17.39 5.34 -22.36
CA GLY A 74 16.09 4.85 -22.81
C GLY A 74 15.52 5.63 -24.01
N MET A 75 15.77 6.94 -24.08
CA MET A 75 15.42 7.76 -25.25
C MET A 75 16.15 7.30 -26.51
N ARG A 76 17.46 7.03 -26.42
CA ARG A 76 18.25 6.53 -27.56
C ARG A 76 17.83 5.13 -27.98
N GLU A 77 17.50 4.26 -27.02
CA GLU A 77 17.01 2.90 -27.31
C GLU A 77 15.59 2.91 -27.92
N ALA A 78 14.76 3.90 -27.58
CA ALA A 78 13.40 4.01 -28.09
C ALA A 78 13.34 4.64 -29.50
N ASP A 79 14.08 5.73 -29.73
CA ASP A 79 14.20 6.43 -31.00
C ASP A 79 15.49 7.27 -31.00
N GLU A 80 16.55 6.74 -31.63
CA GLU A 80 17.88 7.35 -31.68
C GLU A 80 17.85 8.69 -32.43
N GLU A 81 17.07 8.78 -33.51
CA GLU A 81 16.98 10.00 -34.32
C GLU A 81 16.27 11.13 -33.54
N GLN A 82 15.18 10.81 -32.86
CA GLN A 82 14.46 11.77 -32.02
C GLN A 82 15.29 12.19 -30.80
N ALA A 83 15.99 11.28 -30.16
CA ALA A 83 16.89 11.58 -29.05
C ALA A 83 18.04 12.49 -29.48
N ALA A 84 18.61 12.25 -30.67
CA ALA A 84 19.68 13.09 -31.24
C ALA A 84 19.16 14.50 -31.59
N ARG A 85 17.96 14.64 -32.16
CA ARG A 85 17.32 15.93 -32.45
C ARG A 85 17.10 16.77 -31.19
N LEU A 86 16.76 16.13 -30.07
CA LEU A 86 16.55 16.79 -28.77
C LEU A 86 17.87 17.19 -28.09
N GLY A 87 19.01 16.62 -28.49
CA GLY A 87 20.28 16.85 -27.84
C GLY A 87 20.37 16.28 -26.41
N GLY A 88 19.65 15.19 -26.15
CA GLY A 88 19.52 14.58 -24.84
C GLY A 88 18.57 15.34 -23.88
N LEU A 89 18.85 15.32 -22.59
CA LEU A 89 18.04 15.98 -21.56
C LEU A 89 18.59 17.35 -21.12
N SER A 90 19.59 17.88 -21.81
CA SER A 90 20.26 19.14 -21.42
C SER A 90 19.31 20.33 -21.34
N PHE A 91 18.23 20.36 -22.15
CA PHE A 91 17.21 21.41 -22.13
C PHE A 91 16.38 21.43 -20.83
N LEU A 92 16.38 20.36 -20.04
CA LEU A 92 15.70 20.28 -18.75
C LEU A 92 16.56 20.73 -17.56
N LEU A 93 17.88 20.87 -17.74
CA LEU A 93 18.79 21.24 -16.65
C LEU A 93 18.36 22.51 -15.89
N PRO A 94 17.96 23.61 -16.53
CA PRO A 94 17.53 24.81 -15.83
C PRO A 94 16.30 24.58 -14.93
N TYR A 95 15.41 23.68 -15.36
CA TYR A 95 14.21 23.33 -14.59
C TYR A 95 14.54 22.38 -13.44
N MET A 96 15.44 21.40 -13.65
CA MET A 96 15.88 20.47 -12.61
C MET A 96 16.55 21.18 -11.44
N LEU A 97 17.30 22.25 -11.69
CA LEU A 97 17.96 23.04 -10.66
C LEU A 97 16.98 23.89 -9.84
N ASN A 98 15.82 24.24 -10.39
CA ASN A 98 14.85 25.14 -9.78
C ASN A 98 13.57 24.42 -9.29
N VAL A 99 13.32 23.17 -9.70
CA VAL A 99 12.17 22.39 -9.25
C VAL A 99 12.40 21.94 -7.83
N ARG A 100 11.48 22.33 -6.92
CA ARG A 100 11.46 21.81 -5.56
C ARG A 100 10.99 20.35 -5.58
N HIS A 101 11.64 19.50 -4.80
CA HIS A 101 11.26 18.09 -4.67
C HIS A 101 9.85 17.86 -4.10
N ASP A 102 9.27 18.89 -3.50
CA ASP A 102 7.91 18.96 -2.94
C ASP A 102 6.87 19.57 -3.91
N GLY A 103 7.23 19.69 -5.19
CA GLY A 103 6.33 20.22 -6.23
C GLY A 103 4.98 19.50 -6.27
N ASN A 104 3.90 20.26 -6.53
CA ASN A 104 2.55 19.72 -6.57
C ASN A 104 2.28 18.96 -7.89
N VAL A 105 2.72 17.70 -7.94
CA VAL A 105 2.55 16.81 -9.10
C VAL A 105 1.09 16.72 -9.53
N ALA A 106 0.16 16.62 -8.58
CA ALA A 106 -1.27 16.50 -8.88
C ALA A 106 -1.80 17.72 -9.63
N ALA A 107 -1.38 18.94 -9.25
CA ALA A 107 -1.79 20.16 -9.93
C ALA A 107 -1.22 20.24 -11.35
N TYR A 108 0.02 19.81 -11.58
CA TYR A 108 0.60 19.77 -12.93
C TYR A 108 -0.11 18.75 -13.82
N VAL A 109 -0.37 17.55 -13.30
CA VAL A 109 -1.12 16.52 -14.03
C VAL A 109 -2.52 17.00 -14.38
N GLU A 110 -3.23 17.61 -13.42
CA GLU A 110 -4.57 18.17 -13.66
C GLU A 110 -4.54 19.27 -14.73
N GLY A 111 -3.57 20.19 -14.65
CA GLY A 111 -3.38 21.24 -15.64
C GLY A 111 -3.14 20.70 -17.05
N ILE A 112 -2.24 19.72 -17.21
CA ILE A 112 -1.95 19.07 -18.49
C ILE A 112 -3.18 18.36 -19.04
N LYS A 113 -3.90 17.59 -18.23
CA LYS A 113 -5.14 16.89 -18.64
C LYS A 113 -6.23 17.86 -19.06
N LYS A 114 -6.42 18.95 -18.30
CA LYS A 114 -7.38 20.02 -18.65
C LYS A 114 -7.07 20.60 -20.02
N GLN A 115 -5.82 20.96 -20.26
CA GLN A 115 -5.39 21.53 -21.53
C GLN A 115 -5.47 20.55 -22.70
N TYR A 116 -5.17 19.27 -22.47
CA TYR A 116 -5.37 18.20 -23.44
C TYR A 116 -6.83 18.10 -23.85
N LYS A 117 -7.76 18.03 -22.88
CA LYS A 117 -9.20 18.00 -23.14
C LYS A 117 -9.65 19.22 -23.97
N LEU A 118 -9.12 20.40 -23.66
CA LEU A 118 -9.43 21.63 -24.45
C LEU A 118 -8.89 21.53 -25.87
N ARG A 119 -7.66 21.03 -26.09
CA ARG A 119 -7.11 20.84 -27.46
C ARG A 119 -7.94 19.84 -28.26
N CYS A 120 -8.39 18.74 -27.66
CA CYS A 120 -9.30 17.80 -28.31
C CYS A 120 -10.60 18.46 -28.75
N LEU A 121 -11.21 19.28 -27.88
CA LEU A 121 -12.43 20.02 -28.21
C LEU A 121 -12.21 21.05 -29.33
N VAL A 122 -11.08 21.77 -29.29
CA VAL A 122 -10.73 22.73 -30.37
C VAL A 122 -10.60 21.99 -31.71
N THR A 123 -9.93 20.85 -31.74
CA THR A 123 -9.77 20.03 -32.94
C THR A 123 -11.12 19.51 -33.43
N LEU A 124 -11.96 19.01 -32.52
CA LEU A 124 -13.30 18.50 -32.83
C LEU A 124 -14.16 19.61 -33.43
N PHE A 125 -14.28 20.75 -32.74
CA PHE A 125 -15.10 21.88 -33.24
C PHE A 125 -14.54 22.51 -34.52
N GLY A 126 -13.20 22.58 -34.65
CA GLY A 126 -12.55 23.04 -35.87
C GLY A 126 -12.89 22.15 -37.09
N THR A 127 -12.87 20.83 -36.88
CA THR A 127 -13.25 19.85 -37.89
C THR A 127 -14.73 20.00 -38.29
N MET A 128 -15.61 20.16 -37.29
CA MET A 128 -17.03 20.36 -37.53
C MET A 128 -17.30 21.69 -38.26
N ALA A 129 -16.66 22.78 -37.85
CA ALA A 129 -16.77 24.07 -38.50
C ALA A 129 -16.29 24.01 -39.96
N PHE A 130 -15.16 23.33 -40.23
CA PHE A 130 -14.66 23.14 -41.60
C PHE A 130 -15.66 22.35 -42.48
N LYS A 131 -16.25 21.27 -41.93
CA LYS A 131 -17.26 20.49 -42.66
C LYS A 131 -18.53 21.31 -42.90
N ALA A 132 -19.02 22.07 -41.92
CA ALA A 132 -20.19 22.90 -42.04
C ALA A 132 -20.04 23.98 -43.12
N GLY A 133 -18.83 24.48 -43.37
CA GLY A 133 -18.55 25.44 -44.43
C GLY A 133 -18.59 24.87 -45.86
N LYS A 134 -18.73 23.56 -46.04
CA LYS A 134 -18.86 22.96 -47.39
C LYS A 134 -20.30 23.02 -47.90
N VAL A 135 -20.48 23.44 -49.15
CA VAL A 135 -21.80 23.54 -49.81
C VAL A 135 -22.50 22.18 -49.92
N SER A 136 -21.76 21.08 -49.92
CA SER A 136 -22.29 19.72 -50.02
C SER A 136 -22.68 19.08 -48.68
N SER A 137 -22.58 19.79 -47.57
CA SER A 137 -22.89 19.25 -46.27
C SER A 137 -24.39 19.19 -45.99
N VAL A 138 -24.85 18.06 -45.47
CA VAL A 138 -26.24 17.84 -45.03
C VAL A 138 -26.31 18.16 -43.52
N PRO A 139 -27.14 19.12 -43.09
CA PRO A 139 -27.19 19.58 -41.71
C PRO A 139 -27.50 18.47 -40.70
N GLU A 140 -28.41 17.56 -41.03
CA GLU A 140 -28.87 16.47 -40.16
C GLU A 140 -27.75 15.43 -39.96
N GLU A 141 -27.00 15.08 -41.02
CA GLU A 141 -25.86 14.18 -40.95
C GLU A 141 -24.70 14.77 -40.12
N LEU A 142 -24.43 16.06 -40.31
CA LEU A 142 -23.38 16.77 -39.59
C LEU A 142 -23.71 16.89 -38.10
N ALA A 143 -24.98 17.13 -37.75
CA ALA A 143 -25.43 17.15 -36.39
C ALA A 143 -25.24 15.77 -35.69
N GLY A 144 -25.63 14.69 -36.38
CA GLY A 144 -25.44 13.34 -35.87
C GLY A 144 -23.96 12.95 -35.72
N GLU A 145 -23.11 13.42 -36.66
CA GLU A 145 -21.66 13.22 -36.54
C GLU A 145 -21.07 13.98 -35.33
N ALA A 146 -21.50 15.23 -35.12
CA ALA A 146 -21.08 16.05 -33.99
C ALA A 146 -21.48 15.41 -32.64
N GLU A 147 -22.72 14.90 -32.53
CA GLU A 147 -23.18 14.19 -31.34
C GLU A 147 -22.34 12.95 -31.07
N ARG A 148 -22.07 12.14 -32.09
CA ARG A 148 -21.26 10.93 -31.96
C ARG A 148 -19.84 11.26 -31.49
N LEU A 149 -19.20 12.26 -32.08
CA LEU A 149 -17.82 12.67 -31.70
C LEU A 149 -17.77 13.27 -30.30
N LEU A 150 -18.78 14.03 -29.88
CA LEU A 150 -18.89 14.51 -28.50
C LEU A 150 -19.09 13.37 -27.50
N MET A 151 -19.88 12.35 -27.87
CA MET A 151 -20.09 11.19 -27.04
C MET A 151 -18.79 10.36 -26.88
N GLN A 152 -18.07 10.18 -27.99
CA GLN A 152 -16.76 9.53 -27.99
C GLN A 152 -15.75 10.31 -27.12
N PHE A 153 -15.65 11.63 -27.28
CA PHE A 153 -14.82 12.48 -26.44
C PHE A 153 -15.15 12.35 -24.95
N ARG A 154 -16.44 12.28 -24.59
CA ARG A 154 -16.86 12.06 -23.19
C ARG A 154 -16.43 10.69 -22.67
N GLN A 155 -16.51 9.64 -23.50
CA GLN A 155 -16.07 8.28 -23.10
C GLN A 155 -14.56 8.21 -22.93
N GLU A 156 -13.77 8.76 -23.86
CA GLU A 156 -12.31 8.75 -23.82
C GLU A 156 -11.74 9.64 -22.70
N THR A 157 -12.47 10.69 -22.31
CA THR A 157 -12.04 11.59 -21.24
C THR A 157 -12.70 11.31 -19.89
N ALA A 158 -13.58 10.30 -19.81
CA ALA A 158 -14.16 9.86 -18.54
C ALA A 158 -13.08 9.24 -17.66
N GLU A 159 -12.98 9.73 -16.45
CA GLU A 159 -12.09 9.16 -15.43
C GLU A 159 -12.81 8.02 -14.71
N GLY A 160 -12.23 6.83 -14.72
CA GLY A 160 -12.74 5.69 -13.96
C GLY A 160 -12.75 4.35 -14.70
N THR A 161 -12.93 3.29 -13.96
CA THR A 161 -13.08 1.94 -14.49
C THR A 161 -14.39 1.83 -15.26
N PRO A 162 -14.41 1.28 -16.47
CA PRO A 162 -15.66 1.16 -17.26
C PRO A 162 -16.69 0.31 -16.49
N VAL A 163 -17.94 0.73 -16.58
CA VAL A 163 -19.05 -0.09 -16.04
C VAL A 163 -19.16 -1.35 -16.87
N ARG A 164 -19.06 -2.51 -16.21
CA ARG A 164 -19.09 -3.83 -16.84
C ARG A 164 -20.40 -4.54 -16.50
N THR A 165 -20.84 -5.42 -17.38
CA THR A 165 -22.03 -6.23 -17.12
C THR A 165 -21.76 -7.27 -16.03
N ILE A 166 -22.79 -7.61 -15.26
CA ILE A 166 -22.69 -8.68 -14.24
C ILE A 166 -22.34 -10.04 -14.87
N GLY A 167 -22.73 -10.27 -16.13
CA GLY A 167 -22.42 -11.51 -16.86
C GLY A 167 -20.92 -11.66 -17.13
N GLU A 168 -20.23 -10.60 -17.55
CA GLU A 168 -18.77 -10.59 -17.73
C GLU A 168 -18.04 -10.87 -16.40
N LEU A 169 -18.48 -10.20 -15.34
CA LEU A 169 -17.89 -10.37 -14.00
C LEU A 169 -18.16 -11.78 -13.43
N ALA A 170 -19.31 -12.35 -13.70
CA ALA A 170 -19.66 -13.71 -13.26
C ALA A 170 -18.75 -14.78 -13.94
N ALA A 171 -18.44 -14.62 -15.22
CA ALA A 171 -17.53 -15.52 -15.92
C ALA A 171 -16.11 -15.50 -15.31
N GLU A 172 -15.62 -14.30 -14.95
CA GLU A 172 -14.33 -14.16 -14.26
C GLU A 172 -14.36 -14.81 -12.87
N ALA A 173 -15.44 -14.59 -12.10
CA ALA A 173 -15.60 -15.21 -10.78
C ALA A 173 -15.61 -16.74 -10.85
N VAL A 174 -16.29 -17.34 -11.83
CA VAL A 174 -16.29 -18.80 -12.05
C VAL A 174 -14.88 -19.28 -12.39
N THR A 175 -14.16 -18.60 -13.27
CA THR A 175 -12.77 -18.91 -13.61
C THR A 175 -11.87 -18.87 -12.38
N TRP A 176 -12.03 -17.87 -11.53
CA TRP A 176 -11.31 -17.78 -10.26
C TRP A 176 -11.59 -18.96 -9.33
N HIS A 177 -12.87 -19.41 -9.24
CA HIS A 177 -13.22 -20.59 -8.44
C HIS A 177 -12.65 -21.89 -9.01
N HIS A 178 -12.54 -22.04 -10.32
CA HIS A 178 -11.85 -23.19 -10.92
C HIS A 178 -10.37 -23.22 -10.56
N ARG A 179 -9.67 -22.10 -10.62
CA ARG A 179 -8.27 -21.99 -10.18
C ARG A 179 -8.10 -22.28 -8.68
N ARG A 180 -9.10 -21.94 -7.86
CA ARG A 180 -9.10 -22.29 -6.44
C ARG A 180 -9.28 -23.80 -6.23
N LEU A 181 -10.13 -24.46 -7.00
CA LEU A 181 -10.33 -25.91 -6.93
C LEU A 181 -9.09 -26.69 -7.39
N SER A 182 -8.33 -26.18 -8.36
CA SER A 182 -7.08 -26.79 -8.79
C SER A 182 -5.91 -26.63 -7.81
N GLY A 183 -6.09 -25.85 -6.74
CA GLY A 183 -5.03 -25.55 -5.77
C GLY A 183 -4.04 -24.47 -6.22
N GLU A 184 -4.17 -23.93 -7.44
CA GLU A 184 -3.29 -22.88 -7.96
C GLU A 184 -3.27 -21.63 -7.06
N LEU A 185 -4.43 -21.27 -6.49
CA LEU A 185 -4.55 -20.09 -5.64
C LEU A 185 -4.09 -20.30 -4.19
N GLU A 186 -3.85 -21.54 -3.75
CA GLU A 186 -3.32 -21.78 -2.40
C GLU A 186 -1.92 -21.18 -2.23
N ALA A 187 -1.11 -21.26 -3.29
CA ALA A 187 0.22 -20.64 -3.33
C ALA A 187 0.15 -19.11 -3.34
N GLU A 188 -0.95 -18.49 -3.78
CA GLU A 188 -1.13 -17.06 -3.82
C GLU A 188 -1.60 -16.48 -2.47
N GLN A 189 -2.23 -17.29 -1.60
CA GLN A 189 -2.74 -16.83 -0.30
C GLN A 189 -1.60 -16.47 0.66
N VAL A 190 -1.79 -15.37 1.39
CA VAL A 190 -0.88 -14.96 2.44
C VAL A 190 -1.42 -15.41 3.79
N LYS A 191 -0.83 -16.45 4.37
CA LYS A 191 -1.20 -16.96 5.68
C LYS A 191 -0.45 -16.23 6.80
N SER A 192 -1.11 -16.04 7.93
CA SER A 192 -0.49 -15.47 9.14
C SER A 192 0.47 -16.45 9.82
N GLY A 193 0.32 -17.76 9.53
CA GLY A 193 1.03 -18.84 10.20
C GLY A 193 0.62 -19.03 11.66
N LEU A 194 -0.55 -18.49 12.06
CA LEU A 194 -1.25 -18.82 13.29
C LEU A 194 -2.52 -19.58 12.90
N ALA A 195 -2.50 -20.90 13.14
CA ALA A 195 -3.49 -21.82 12.56
C ALA A 195 -4.95 -21.45 12.88
N GLU A 196 -5.24 -21.06 14.13
CA GLU A 196 -6.60 -20.68 14.51
C GLU A 196 -7.03 -19.34 13.88
N PHE A 197 -6.11 -18.38 13.70
CA PHE A 197 -6.38 -17.13 12.99
C PHE A 197 -6.69 -17.39 11.52
N ASP A 198 -5.83 -18.19 10.88
CA ASP A 198 -5.98 -18.54 9.47
C ASP A 198 -7.25 -19.41 9.23
N TYR A 199 -7.66 -20.21 10.20
CA TYR A 199 -8.91 -20.97 10.14
C TYR A 199 -10.14 -20.04 10.12
N VAL A 200 -10.15 -18.99 10.95
CA VAL A 200 -11.29 -18.05 11.03
C VAL A 200 -11.31 -17.07 9.87
N THR A 201 -10.15 -16.53 9.49
CA THR A 201 -10.06 -15.44 8.50
C THR A 201 -9.73 -15.89 7.09
N GLY A 202 -9.16 -17.08 6.92
CA GLY A 202 -8.53 -17.50 5.66
C GLY A 202 -7.12 -16.97 5.45
N GLY A 203 -6.56 -16.21 6.40
CA GLY A 203 -5.30 -15.47 6.27
C GLY A 203 -5.53 -14.02 5.86
N PHE A 204 -4.61 -13.44 5.10
CA PHE A 204 -4.70 -12.09 4.56
C PHE A 204 -5.07 -12.15 3.07
N HIS A 205 -6.06 -11.35 2.68
CA HIS A 205 -6.59 -11.36 1.32
C HIS A 205 -6.20 -10.09 0.56
N ASN A 206 -5.94 -10.24 -0.72
CA ASN A 206 -5.63 -9.11 -1.60
C ASN A 206 -6.72 -8.05 -1.52
N THR A 207 -6.31 -6.79 -1.65
CA THR A 207 -7.17 -5.61 -1.57
C THR A 207 -7.80 -5.34 -0.20
N GLU A 208 -7.57 -6.19 0.82
CA GLU A 208 -8.14 -6.01 2.15
C GLU A 208 -7.21 -5.26 3.10
N LEU A 209 -7.83 -4.45 3.97
CA LEU A 209 -7.18 -3.79 5.10
C LEU A 209 -7.55 -4.51 6.39
N THR A 210 -6.55 -5.15 7.01
CA THR A 210 -6.66 -5.78 8.34
C THR A 210 -6.06 -4.87 9.39
N ILE A 211 -6.79 -4.65 10.49
CA ILE A 211 -6.33 -3.87 11.64
C ILE A 211 -6.21 -4.77 12.86
N ILE A 212 -5.01 -4.86 13.42
CA ILE A 212 -4.78 -5.52 14.72
C ILE A 212 -4.66 -4.45 15.79
N ALA A 213 -5.59 -4.48 16.75
CA ALA A 213 -5.63 -3.54 17.85
C ALA A 213 -5.36 -4.21 19.20
N GLY A 214 -4.97 -3.43 20.18
CA GLY A 214 -4.76 -3.90 21.55
C GLY A 214 -4.23 -2.80 22.44
N ARG A 215 -4.20 -3.04 23.73
CA ARG A 215 -3.65 -2.10 24.71
C ARG A 215 -2.13 -1.97 24.58
N PRO A 216 -1.54 -0.92 25.13
CA PRO A 216 -0.09 -0.85 25.26
C PRO A 216 0.47 -2.12 25.93
N SER A 217 1.56 -2.64 25.39
CA SER A 217 2.24 -3.84 25.90
C SER A 217 1.48 -5.18 25.78
N ASP A 218 0.33 -5.26 25.11
CA ASP A 218 -0.35 -6.53 24.82
C ASP A 218 0.34 -7.37 23.74
N GLY A 219 1.37 -6.81 23.11
CA GLY A 219 2.20 -7.53 22.14
C GLY A 219 1.77 -7.34 20.69
N LYS A 220 1.08 -6.25 20.35
CA LYS A 220 0.64 -5.93 18.97
C LYS A 220 1.76 -6.09 17.94
N THR A 221 2.83 -5.32 18.11
CA THR A 221 4.01 -5.38 17.24
C THR A 221 4.64 -6.77 17.20
N ALA A 222 4.65 -7.51 18.33
CA ALA A 222 5.21 -8.86 18.37
C ALA A 222 4.35 -9.85 17.55
N VAL A 223 3.02 -9.77 17.67
CA VAL A 223 2.09 -10.63 16.92
C VAL A 223 2.17 -10.30 15.41
N THR A 224 2.09 -9.03 15.04
CA THR A 224 2.17 -8.61 13.62
C THR A 224 3.53 -8.95 13.00
N LEU A 225 4.63 -8.76 13.74
CA LEU A 225 5.96 -9.12 13.28
C LEU A 225 6.09 -10.63 13.08
N GLN A 226 5.55 -11.44 14.01
CA GLN A 226 5.55 -12.90 13.87
C GLN A 226 4.73 -13.37 12.67
N MET A 227 3.53 -12.80 12.46
CA MET A 227 2.70 -13.10 11.28
C MET A 227 3.44 -12.76 9.98
N ALA A 228 4.09 -11.59 9.94
CA ALA A 228 4.91 -11.15 8.82
C ALA A 228 6.11 -12.09 8.55
N LEU A 229 6.81 -12.52 9.60
CA LEU A 229 7.90 -13.48 9.49
C LEU A 229 7.43 -14.86 9.04
N ASN A 230 6.28 -15.31 9.51
CA ASN A 230 5.69 -16.58 9.08
C ASN A 230 5.34 -16.53 7.58
N ALA A 231 4.74 -15.43 7.10
CA ALA A 231 4.47 -15.22 5.69
C ALA A 231 5.77 -15.24 4.85
N ALA A 232 6.82 -14.56 5.31
CA ALA A 232 8.12 -14.57 4.63
C ALA A 232 8.77 -15.97 4.61
N ARG A 233 8.66 -16.74 5.69
CA ARG A 233 9.12 -18.15 5.73
C ARG A 233 8.35 -19.06 4.79
N ALA A 234 7.08 -18.73 4.53
CA ALA A 234 6.25 -19.40 3.52
C ALA A 234 6.56 -18.93 2.08
N GLY A 235 7.59 -18.11 1.88
CA GLY A 235 8.03 -17.61 0.57
C GLY A 235 7.32 -16.35 0.08
N LYS A 236 6.49 -15.70 0.93
CA LYS A 236 5.82 -14.46 0.58
C LYS A 236 6.71 -13.25 0.80
N SER A 237 6.72 -12.34 -0.16
CA SER A 237 7.45 -11.09 -0.07
C SER A 237 6.72 -10.09 0.84
N VAL A 238 7.34 -9.71 1.96
CA VAL A 238 6.74 -8.84 2.97
C VAL A 238 7.42 -7.48 2.98
N CYS A 239 6.66 -6.40 2.80
CA CYS A 239 7.11 -5.03 3.01
C CYS A 239 6.65 -4.54 4.39
N PHE A 240 7.57 -4.41 5.34
CA PHE A 240 7.28 -4.00 6.71
C PHE A 240 7.77 -2.58 6.97
N PHE A 241 6.84 -1.67 7.29
CA PHE A 241 7.10 -0.27 7.62
C PHE A 241 6.98 -0.07 9.13
N SER A 242 8.13 0.12 9.80
CA SER A 242 8.21 0.41 11.23
C SER A 242 8.32 1.91 11.45
N LEU A 243 7.31 2.53 12.05
CA LEU A 243 7.26 3.97 12.31
C LEU A 243 7.66 4.32 13.74
N GLU A 244 7.70 3.34 14.64
CA GLU A 244 8.01 3.52 16.07
C GLU A 244 9.42 3.03 16.43
N MET A 245 9.85 1.89 15.87
CA MET A 245 11.07 1.22 16.27
C MET A 245 12.16 1.36 15.21
N SER A 246 13.42 1.55 15.69
CA SER A 246 14.57 1.48 14.80
C SER A 246 14.79 0.07 14.25
N SER A 247 15.49 -0.03 13.11
CA SER A 247 15.84 -1.31 12.49
C SER A 247 16.56 -2.25 13.47
N LEU A 248 17.49 -1.74 14.26
CA LEU A 248 18.24 -2.54 15.24
C LEU A 248 17.31 -3.09 16.34
N GLN A 249 16.39 -2.27 16.86
CA GLN A 249 15.43 -2.72 17.87
C GLN A 249 14.51 -3.82 17.32
N MET A 250 14.06 -3.66 16.07
CA MET A 250 13.22 -4.64 15.38
C MET A 250 13.99 -5.94 15.15
N LEU A 251 15.21 -5.86 14.62
CA LEU A 251 16.07 -7.03 14.38
C LEU A 251 16.42 -7.77 15.67
N ASN A 252 16.76 -7.05 16.74
CA ASN A 252 17.02 -7.70 18.05
C ASN A 252 15.79 -8.47 18.54
N ARG A 253 14.58 -7.96 18.31
CA ARG A 253 13.34 -8.67 18.67
C ARG A 253 13.13 -9.91 17.81
N VAL A 254 13.41 -9.85 16.50
CA VAL A 254 13.38 -11.01 15.60
C VAL A 254 14.40 -12.06 16.03
N LEU A 255 15.63 -11.66 16.25
CA LEU A 255 16.72 -12.57 16.65
C LEU A 255 16.45 -13.23 18.00
N ALA A 256 16.00 -12.48 19.01
CA ALA A 256 15.59 -13.04 20.31
C ALA A 256 14.44 -14.06 20.17
N GLY A 257 13.47 -13.78 19.28
CA GLY A 257 12.37 -14.72 18.99
C GLY A 257 12.80 -15.99 18.25
N MET A 258 13.89 -15.93 17.49
CA MET A 258 14.45 -17.07 16.72
C MET A 258 15.47 -17.90 17.49
N THR A 259 16.08 -17.31 18.50
CA THR A 259 17.07 -17.91 19.37
C THR A 259 16.53 -17.91 20.80
N ASP A 260 17.10 -18.67 21.69
CA ASP A 260 16.75 -18.61 23.12
C ASP A 260 17.61 -17.58 23.87
N VAL A 261 18.08 -16.53 23.17
CA VAL A 261 18.86 -15.44 23.76
C VAL A 261 17.90 -14.45 24.42
N ASN A 262 18.19 -14.14 25.69
CA ASN A 262 17.39 -13.17 26.42
C ASN A 262 17.48 -11.77 25.79
N PRO A 263 16.36 -11.11 25.43
CA PRO A 263 16.36 -9.75 24.90
C PRO A 263 17.13 -8.73 25.74
N ASP A 264 17.20 -8.90 27.07
CA ASP A 264 17.96 -8.02 27.94
C ASP A 264 19.48 -8.15 27.74
N HIS A 265 19.98 -9.31 27.30
CA HIS A 265 21.39 -9.47 26.91
C HIS A 265 21.69 -8.68 25.64
N LEU A 266 20.72 -8.55 24.74
CA LEU A 266 20.87 -7.77 23.50
C LEU A 266 20.77 -6.26 23.72
N ARG A 267 20.15 -5.81 24.81
CA ARG A 267 19.86 -4.40 25.09
C ARG A 267 20.70 -3.78 26.19
N ILE A 268 20.88 -4.48 27.29
CA ILE A 268 21.46 -3.94 28.54
C ILE A 268 22.76 -4.68 28.91
N ASN A 269 22.72 -5.98 28.87
CA ASN A 269 23.83 -6.82 29.22
C ASN A 269 24.67 -7.21 28.00
N LYS A 270 25.90 -7.69 28.21
CA LYS A 270 26.69 -8.22 27.10
C LYS A 270 26.27 -9.67 26.83
N PRO A 271 25.98 -10.05 25.57
CA PRO A 271 25.77 -11.44 25.23
C PRO A 271 27.06 -12.26 25.44
N THR A 272 26.90 -13.52 25.75
CA THR A 272 28.01 -14.49 25.84
C THR A 272 28.47 -14.89 24.43
N GLY A 273 29.70 -15.45 24.30
CA GLY A 273 30.19 -15.91 22.99
C GLY A 273 29.26 -16.93 22.35
N ARG A 274 28.70 -17.87 23.13
CA ARG A 274 27.73 -18.86 22.64
C ARG A 274 26.41 -18.21 22.14
N GLU A 275 25.94 -17.19 22.84
CA GLU A 275 24.74 -16.44 22.38
C GLU A 275 25.01 -15.72 21.07
N VAL A 276 26.22 -15.17 20.89
CA VAL A 276 26.60 -14.53 19.61
C VAL A 276 26.60 -15.56 18.47
N GLU A 277 27.14 -16.77 18.68
CA GLU A 277 27.08 -17.85 17.68
C GLU A 277 25.64 -18.19 17.28
N HIS A 278 24.72 -18.31 18.25
CA HIS A 278 23.28 -18.51 17.94
C HIS A 278 22.66 -17.36 17.16
N LEU A 279 23.06 -16.10 17.43
CA LEU A 279 22.61 -14.93 16.69
C LEU A 279 23.13 -14.93 15.25
N GLU A 280 24.38 -15.34 15.03
CA GLU A 280 24.99 -15.48 13.70
C GLU A 280 24.26 -16.54 12.87
N GLU A 281 23.97 -17.70 13.46
CA GLU A 281 23.17 -18.73 12.79
C GLU A 281 21.76 -18.23 12.42
N ALA A 282 21.10 -17.50 13.33
CA ALA A 282 19.78 -16.92 13.07
C ALA A 282 19.85 -15.87 11.96
N ALA A 283 20.90 -15.03 11.95
CA ALA A 283 21.11 -14.03 10.90
C ALA A 283 21.31 -14.67 9.52
N LEU A 284 22.02 -15.80 9.44
CA LEU A 284 22.18 -16.57 8.21
C LEU A 284 20.83 -17.09 7.69
N ARG A 285 19.92 -17.52 8.59
CA ARG A 285 18.57 -17.96 8.21
C ARG A 285 17.71 -16.79 7.70
N LEU A 286 17.93 -15.57 8.21
CA LEU A 286 17.22 -14.37 7.76
C LEU A 286 17.69 -13.88 6.40
N LYS A 287 18.93 -14.16 5.99
CA LYS A 287 19.57 -13.60 4.78
C LYS A 287 18.76 -13.79 3.51
N ASN A 288 18.09 -14.92 3.39
CA ASN A 288 17.34 -15.31 2.16
C ASN A 288 15.83 -15.13 2.31
N LEU A 289 15.34 -14.59 3.44
CA LEU A 289 13.92 -14.33 3.57
C LEU A 289 13.51 -13.10 2.75
N PRO A 290 12.41 -13.18 2.00
CA PRO A 290 11.87 -12.05 1.24
C PRO A 290 11.14 -11.07 2.17
N PHE A 291 11.88 -10.48 3.12
CA PHE A 291 11.39 -9.57 4.14
C PHE A 291 12.11 -8.22 4.02
N TYR A 292 11.37 -7.21 3.59
CA TYR A 292 11.87 -5.86 3.33
C TYR A 292 11.43 -4.93 4.46
N LEU A 293 12.39 -4.40 5.22
CA LEU A 293 12.15 -3.53 6.36
C LEU A 293 12.46 -2.07 6.02
N ASP A 294 11.49 -1.20 6.22
CA ASP A 294 11.64 0.25 6.20
C ASP A 294 11.32 0.86 7.58
N TYR A 295 12.16 1.78 8.05
CA TYR A 295 12.02 2.42 9.36
C TYR A 295 11.97 3.95 9.26
N THR A 296 11.39 4.48 8.22
CA THR A 296 11.27 5.94 8.02
C THR A 296 10.27 6.52 9.03
N VAL A 297 10.80 7.19 10.06
CA VAL A 297 9.98 7.87 11.08
C VAL A 297 9.16 8.97 10.44
N GLY A 298 7.86 9.01 10.75
CA GLY A 298 6.97 10.04 10.22
C GLY A 298 6.65 9.91 8.74
N ALA A 299 6.89 8.74 8.12
CA ALA A 299 6.52 8.51 6.73
C ALA A 299 5.03 8.74 6.50
N THR A 300 4.68 9.42 5.41
CA THR A 300 3.30 9.58 4.97
C THR A 300 2.80 8.33 4.27
N VAL A 301 1.47 8.17 4.17
CA VAL A 301 0.89 7.04 3.42
C VAL A 301 1.29 7.10 1.95
N GLU A 302 1.42 8.30 1.38
CA GLU A 302 1.84 8.52 -0.01
C GLU A 302 3.28 8.02 -0.24
N GLN A 303 4.21 8.28 0.71
CA GLN A 303 5.59 7.78 0.64
C GLN A 303 5.63 6.24 0.74
N ILE A 304 4.85 5.67 1.66
CA ILE A 304 4.71 4.22 1.77
C ILE A 304 4.13 3.64 0.47
N ARG A 305 3.08 4.27 -0.08
CA ARG A 305 2.44 3.85 -1.33
C ARG A 305 3.44 3.83 -2.49
N ALA A 306 4.24 4.87 -2.65
CA ALA A 306 5.26 4.92 -3.71
C ALA A 306 6.25 3.75 -3.61
N LYS A 307 6.76 3.48 -2.39
CA LYS A 307 7.69 2.37 -2.14
C LYS A 307 7.03 1.00 -2.39
N VAL A 308 5.80 0.79 -1.92
CA VAL A 308 5.06 -0.46 -2.09
C VAL A 308 4.80 -0.74 -3.57
N LEU A 309 4.29 0.22 -4.32
CA LEU A 309 4.00 0.04 -5.74
C LEU A 309 5.27 -0.27 -6.55
N LEU A 310 6.41 0.33 -6.18
CA LEU A 310 7.70 0.00 -6.78
C LEU A 310 8.10 -1.46 -6.47
N GLN A 311 7.92 -1.92 -5.22
CA GLN A 311 8.20 -3.31 -4.85
C GLN A 311 7.25 -4.30 -5.55
N CYS A 312 5.95 -3.97 -5.67
CA CYS A 312 4.98 -4.78 -6.41
C CYS A 312 5.40 -5.01 -7.87
N ARG A 313 5.90 -3.95 -8.55
CA ARG A 313 6.41 -4.06 -9.93
C ARG A 313 7.62 -4.98 -10.06
N GLN A 314 8.43 -5.10 -9.01
CA GLN A 314 9.55 -6.02 -8.95
C GLN A 314 9.16 -7.45 -8.52
N GLY A 315 7.87 -7.72 -8.28
CA GLY A 315 7.39 -8.99 -7.72
C GLY A 315 7.86 -9.23 -6.28
N LYS A 316 8.10 -8.17 -5.52
CA LYS A 316 8.67 -8.23 -4.17
C LYS A 316 7.72 -7.72 -3.09
N CYS A 317 6.42 -7.85 -3.29
CA CYS A 317 5.43 -7.45 -2.30
C CYS A 317 4.16 -8.29 -2.42
N ASP A 318 3.94 -9.19 -1.46
CA ASP A 318 2.71 -9.97 -1.28
C ASP A 318 1.95 -9.54 -0.02
N LEU A 319 2.61 -8.86 0.92
CA LEU A 319 2.02 -8.35 2.17
C LEU A 319 2.66 -7.04 2.55
N VAL A 320 1.82 -6.04 2.85
CA VAL A 320 2.26 -4.76 3.40
C VAL A 320 1.91 -4.71 4.88
N VAL A 321 2.88 -4.38 5.74
CA VAL A 321 2.66 -4.19 7.18
C VAL A 321 3.07 -2.79 7.58
N VAL A 322 2.21 -2.07 8.32
CA VAL A 322 2.46 -0.71 8.81
C VAL A 322 2.30 -0.67 10.33
N ASP A 323 3.38 -0.52 11.06
CA ASP A 323 3.40 -0.46 12.53
C ASP A 323 3.88 0.92 13.01
N TYR A 324 3.02 1.83 13.43
CA TYR A 324 1.58 1.71 13.60
C TYR A 324 0.84 2.98 13.10
N LEU A 325 -0.46 2.85 12.88
CA LEU A 325 -1.35 3.80 12.22
C LEU A 325 -1.24 5.27 12.70
N HIS A 326 -1.15 5.49 14.03
CA HIS A 326 -1.17 6.84 14.61
C HIS A 326 0.16 7.60 14.49
N LEU A 327 1.24 6.94 14.05
CA LEU A 327 2.55 7.55 13.77
C LEU A 327 2.75 7.90 12.31
N LEU A 328 1.79 7.56 11.45
CA LEU A 328 1.83 7.99 10.06
C LEU A 328 1.91 9.52 10.00
N GLY A 329 2.92 9.98 9.26
CA GLY A 329 3.18 11.39 9.04
C GLY A 329 2.14 12.06 8.16
N GLY A 330 2.33 13.34 7.96
CA GLY A 330 1.50 14.23 7.16
C GLY A 330 1.11 15.44 7.95
N ASP A 331 1.15 16.60 7.29
CA ASP A 331 0.72 17.85 7.92
C ASP A 331 -0.78 17.81 8.22
N ARG A 332 -1.12 18.19 9.44
CA ARG A 332 -2.52 18.44 9.76
C ARG A 332 -3.04 19.59 8.92
N ARG A 333 -4.13 19.35 8.22
CA ARG A 333 -4.82 20.41 7.51
C ARG A 333 -5.33 21.44 8.53
N LYS A 334 -5.38 22.71 8.15
CA LYS A 334 -5.85 23.78 9.04
C LYS A 334 -7.26 23.42 9.58
N GLY A 335 -7.38 23.26 10.90
CA GLY A 335 -8.64 22.87 11.56
C GLY A 335 -8.92 21.35 11.63
N GLU A 336 -8.03 20.49 11.14
CA GLU A 336 -8.20 19.03 11.19
C GLU A 336 -7.95 18.50 12.61
N THR A 337 -8.86 17.66 13.12
CA THR A 337 -8.67 16.95 14.40
C THR A 337 -7.76 15.74 14.21
N GLN A 338 -7.22 15.19 15.32
CA GLN A 338 -6.43 13.94 15.30
C GLN A 338 -7.25 12.79 14.68
N GLU A 339 -8.51 12.69 15.06
CA GLU A 339 -9.45 11.67 14.56
C GLU A 339 -9.63 11.76 13.06
N GLN A 340 -9.80 12.96 12.52
CA GLN A 340 -9.95 13.18 11.09
C GLN A 340 -8.68 12.80 10.32
N MET A 341 -7.49 13.13 10.86
CA MET A 341 -6.21 12.73 10.28
C MET A 341 -6.05 11.20 10.25
N VAL A 342 -6.34 10.53 11.36
CA VAL A 342 -6.32 9.05 11.42
C VAL A 342 -7.31 8.46 10.43
N GLY A 343 -8.52 9.01 10.34
CA GLY A 343 -9.53 8.58 9.38
C GLY A 343 -9.07 8.75 7.92
N ARG A 344 -8.35 9.82 7.60
CA ARG A 344 -7.73 10.03 6.29
C ARG A 344 -6.67 8.97 6.00
N ASN A 345 -5.78 8.71 6.94
CA ASN A 345 -4.71 7.74 6.80
C ASN A 345 -5.25 6.32 6.60
N ILE A 346 -6.33 5.94 7.31
CA ILE A 346 -6.98 4.63 7.13
C ILE A 346 -7.56 4.48 5.73
N ARG A 347 -8.25 5.51 5.21
CA ARG A 347 -8.76 5.49 3.83
C ARG A 347 -7.63 5.38 2.81
N ALA A 348 -6.51 6.09 3.04
CA ALA A 348 -5.34 6.02 2.17
C ALA A 348 -4.67 4.62 2.22
N LEU A 349 -4.61 3.96 3.39
CA LEU A 349 -4.12 2.57 3.50
C LEU A 349 -5.06 1.56 2.81
N LYS A 350 -6.38 1.78 2.89
CA LYS A 350 -7.33 0.95 2.13
C LYS A 350 -7.17 1.15 0.63
N GLN A 351 -6.96 2.40 0.19
CA GLN A 351 -6.68 2.69 -1.22
C GLN A 351 -5.36 2.05 -1.65
N LEU A 352 -4.32 2.06 -0.80
CA LEU A 352 -3.07 1.35 -1.07
C LEU A 352 -3.31 -0.14 -1.29
N ALA A 353 -4.14 -0.80 -0.48
CA ALA A 353 -4.47 -2.22 -0.66
C ALA A 353 -5.14 -2.49 -2.03
N LEU A 354 -6.04 -1.59 -2.45
CA LEU A 354 -6.70 -1.67 -3.76
C LEU A 354 -5.71 -1.46 -4.91
N ASP A 355 -4.88 -0.42 -4.84
CA ASP A 355 -3.95 -0.02 -5.92
C ASP A 355 -2.82 -1.03 -6.10
N SER A 356 -2.33 -1.62 -4.99
CA SER A 356 -1.25 -2.61 -5.01
C SER A 356 -1.73 -4.03 -5.27
N ASN A 357 -3.04 -4.28 -5.18
CA ASN A 357 -3.64 -5.61 -5.14
C ASN A 357 -2.99 -6.54 -4.09
N CYS A 358 -2.53 -5.96 -2.98
CA CYS A 358 -1.91 -6.68 -1.86
C CYS A 358 -2.72 -6.50 -0.58
N PRO A 359 -2.69 -7.46 0.35
CA PRO A 359 -3.22 -7.24 1.69
C PRO A 359 -2.38 -6.20 2.44
N VAL A 360 -3.06 -5.33 3.18
CA VAL A 360 -2.43 -4.37 4.08
C VAL A 360 -2.80 -4.70 5.52
N LEU A 361 -1.80 -4.90 6.36
CA LEU A 361 -1.92 -5.13 7.80
C LEU A 361 -1.42 -3.91 8.54
N THR A 362 -2.24 -3.32 9.41
CA THR A 362 -1.78 -2.22 10.27
C THR A 362 -2.16 -2.44 11.73
N VAL A 363 -1.46 -1.73 12.60
CA VAL A 363 -1.64 -1.82 14.04
C VAL A 363 -2.31 -0.55 14.56
N SER A 364 -3.29 -0.71 15.47
CA SER A 364 -3.96 0.41 16.14
C SER A 364 -3.90 0.25 17.66
N GLN A 365 -3.99 1.37 18.36
CA GLN A 365 -4.02 1.40 19.80
C GLN A 365 -5.45 1.58 20.31
N MET A 366 -5.79 0.85 21.38
CA MET A 366 -7.08 0.98 22.05
C MET A 366 -7.11 2.21 22.97
N ASN A 367 -8.31 2.76 23.17
CA ASN A 367 -8.55 3.84 24.10
C ASN A 367 -8.42 3.32 25.55
N ARG A 368 -7.84 4.14 26.44
CA ARG A 368 -7.74 3.81 27.88
C ARG A 368 -9.11 3.70 28.59
N ALA A 369 -10.15 4.30 28.04
CA ALA A 369 -11.50 4.23 28.57
C ALA A 369 -12.04 2.78 28.72
N CYS A 370 -11.47 1.83 27.97
CA CYS A 370 -11.82 0.40 28.13
C CYS A 370 -11.45 -0.15 29.52
N GLU A 371 -10.52 0.48 30.25
CA GLU A 371 -10.09 0.08 31.60
C GLU A 371 -11.11 0.49 32.68
N ALA A 372 -11.99 1.43 32.37
CA ALA A 372 -13.00 1.93 33.29
C ALA A 372 -14.31 1.14 33.24
N ARG A 373 -14.42 0.13 32.39
CA ARG A 373 -15.64 -0.71 32.31
C ARG A 373 -15.83 -1.54 33.58
N ALA A 374 -17.09 -1.61 34.02
CA ALA A 374 -17.49 -2.43 35.16
C ALA A 374 -17.37 -3.94 34.92
N ASP A 375 -17.27 -4.36 33.67
CA ASP A 375 -17.01 -5.75 33.28
C ASP A 375 -15.56 -6.13 33.59
N LYS A 376 -15.38 -6.93 34.62
CA LYS A 376 -14.06 -7.41 35.06
C LYS A 376 -13.34 -8.28 34.02
N ALA A 377 -14.02 -8.77 32.99
CA ALA A 377 -13.39 -9.57 31.94
C ALA A 377 -12.53 -8.73 31.00
N TYR A 378 -12.75 -7.40 30.93
CA TYR A 378 -11.98 -6.47 30.11
C TYR A 378 -11.88 -6.89 28.64
N LEU A 379 -12.87 -7.61 28.12
CA LEU A 379 -12.88 -8.08 26.74
C LEU A 379 -12.93 -6.87 25.78
N PRO A 380 -12.08 -6.83 24.76
CA PRO A 380 -12.06 -5.74 23.81
C PRO A 380 -13.32 -5.75 22.93
N VAL A 381 -13.83 -4.56 22.63
CA VAL A 381 -14.96 -4.34 21.73
C VAL A 381 -14.64 -3.22 20.73
N MET A 382 -15.40 -3.13 19.63
CA MET A 382 -15.15 -2.14 18.57
C MET A 382 -15.10 -0.69 19.08
N SER A 383 -15.94 -0.33 20.04
CA SER A 383 -15.94 1.02 20.66
C SER A 383 -14.68 1.35 21.46
N ASP A 384 -13.82 0.37 21.73
CA ASP A 384 -12.55 0.59 22.43
C ASP A 384 -11.45 1.09 21.49
N LEU A 385 -11.67 1.00 20.18
CA LEU A 385 -10.74 1.59 19.23
C LEU A 385 -10.77 3.12 19.34
N ARG A 386 -9.61 3.69 19.45
CA ARG A 386 -9.44 5.14 19.29
C ARG A 386 -9.80 5.49 17.84
N ASP A 387 -10.65 6.48 17.65
CA ASP A 387 -11.14 6.88 16.32
C ASP A 387 -12.02 5.80 15.63
N SER A 388 -12.81 5.05 16.43
CA SER A 388 -13.51 3.81 16.06
C SER A 388 -14.45 3.91 14.85
N GLY A 389 -15.14 5.04 14.67
CA GLY A 389 -16.15 5.17 13.61
C GLY A 389 -15.60 4.98 12.20
N THR A 390 -14.48 5.62 11.88
CA THR A 390 -13.86 5.46 10.55
C THR A 390 -13.18 4.11 10.38
N ILE A 391 -12.53 3.59 11.43
CA ILE A 391 -11.92 2.24 11.42
C ILE A 391 -13.00 1.18 11.12
N GLU A 392 -14.11 1.26 11.83
CA GLU A 392 -15.22 0.32 11.66
C GLU A 392 -15.79 0.35 10.25
N GLN A 393 -15.89 1.52 9.63
CA GLN A 393 -16.45 1.65 8.29
C GLN A 393 -15.49 1.15 7.19
N VAL A 394 -14.20 1.44 7.30
CA VAL A 394 -13.22 1.28 6.20
C VAL A 394 -12.51 -0.06 6.25
N ALA A 395 -12.08 -0.55 7.43
CA ALA A 395 -11.35 -1.80 7.57
C ALA A 395 -12.22 -3.00 7.17
N ASP A 396 -11.62 -3.98 6.49
CA ASP A 396 -12.29 -5.23 6.12
C ASP A 396 -12.25 -6.23 7.28
N CYS A 397 -11.12 -6.31 7.99
CA CYS A 397 -10.96 -7.13 9.18
C CYS A 397 -10.44 -6.29 10.35
N VAL A 398 -11.05 -6.45 11.52
CA VAL A 398 -10.59 -5.85 12.78
C VAL A 398 -10.47 -6.92 13.84
N ALA A 399 -9.28 -7.05 14.40
CA ALA A 399 -8.96 -8.04 15.39
C ALA A 399 -8.29 -7.40 16.62
N PHE A 400 -8.60 -7.91 17.81
CA PHE A 400 -8.09 -7.41 19.08
C PHE A 400 -7.21 -8.44 19.75
N ILE A 401 -6.02 -8.04 20.17
CA ILE A 401 -5.15 -8.86 21.01
C ILE A 401 -5.59 -8.71 22.47
N TYR A 402 -5.73 -9.85 23.14
CA TYR A 402 -6.07 -9.92 24.53
C TYR A 402 -5.23 -10.99 25.24
N ARG A 403 -4.65 -10.64 26.37
CA ARG A 403 -3.83 -11.54 27.20
C ARG A 403 -4.49 -11.71 28.57
N PRO A 404 -5.24 -12.81 28.80
CA PRO A 404 -6.00 -13.03 30.03
C PRO A 404 -5.13 -12.91 31.31
N GLU A 405 -3.90 -13.44 31.31
CA GLU A 405 -2.98 -13.40 32.45
C GLU A 405 -2.67 -12.00 32.97
N ARG A 406 -2.70 -10.98 32.09
CA ARG A 406 -2.46 -9.58 32.47
C ARG A 406 -3.60 -8.96 33.29
N TYR A 407 -4.77 -9.60 33.23
CA TYR A 407 -5.97 -9.20 33.96
C TYR A 407 -6.26 -10.16 35.12
N GLY A 408 -5.27 -11.01 35.48
CA GLY A 408 -5.41 -11.94 36.60
C GLY A 408 -6.11 -13.26 36.26
N PHE A 409 -6.50 -13.47 35.01
CA PHE A 409 -7.13 -14.73 34.57
C PHE A 409 -6.04 -15.74 34.20
N THR A 410 -5.68 -16.60 35.16
CA THR A 410 -4.64 -17.62 34.97
C THR A 410 -5.19 -18.98 34.59
N ARG A 411 -6.51 -19.19 34.73
CA ARG A 411 -7.22 -20.43 34.36
C ARG A 411 -8.50 -20.08 33.61
N ASP A 412 -8.89 -20.96 32.71
CA ASP A 412 -10.16 -20.89 32.00
C ASP A 412 -11.26 -21.49 32.89
N ASP A 413 -12.30 -20.71 33.19
CA ASP A 413 -13.38 -21.11 34.11
C ASP A 413 -14.20 -22.31 33.61
N LYS A 414 -14.24 -22.53 32.28
CA LYS A 414 -15.04 -23.63 31.68
C LYS A 414 -14.26 -24.93 31.58
N THR A 415 -12.99 -24.82 31.23
CA THR A 415 -12.12 -25.98 30.91
C THR A 415 -11.11 -26.30 32.01
N GLY A 416 -10.85 -25.37 32.95
CA GLY A 416 -9.84 -25.49 33.99
C GLY A 416 -8.39 -25.38 33.46
N HIS A 417 -8.20 -25.22 32.13
CA HIS A 417 -6.86 -25.14 31.54
C HIS A 417 -6.13 -23.86 31.93
N SER A 418 -4.79 -23.94 32.00
CA SER A 418 -3.95 -22.76 32.27
C SER A 418 -4.03 -21.78 31.10
N LEU A 419 -4.25 -20.50 31.42
CA LEU A 419 -4.20 -19.38 30.49
C LEU A 419 -2.86 -18.62 30.54
N VAL A 420 -1.91 -19.08 31.36
CA VAL A 420 -0.58 -18.48 31.44
C VAL A 420 0.17 -18.68 30.12
N GLY A 421 0.67 -17.60 29.56
CA GLY A 421 1.30 -17.60 28.23
C GLY A 421 0.33 -17.84 27.07
N VAL A 422 -0.98 -17.70 27.28
CA VAL A 422 -1.99 -17.79 26.22
C VAL A 422 -2.45 -16.39 25.85
N GLY A 423 -2.30 -16.05 24.59
CA GLY A 423 -2.95 -14.88 23.98
C GLY A 423 -4.18 -15.27 23.18
N LYS A 424 -5.12 -14.35 23.07
CA LYS A 424 -6.31 -14.48 22.25
C LYS A 424 -6.39 -13.34 21.26
N ILE A 425 -6.82 -13.63 20.03
CA ILE A 425 -7.12 -12.65 19.00
C ILE A 425 -8.61 -12.72 18.77
N TYR A 426 -9.33 -11.67 19.17
CA TYR A 426 -10.76 -11.53 18.93
C TYR A 426 -10.99 -10.88 17.57
N ILE A 427 -11.43 -11.64 16.59
CA ILE A 427 -11.84 -11.15 15.27
C ILE A 427 -13.23 -10.54 15.42
N ALA A 428 -13.29 -9.24 15.67
CA ALA A 428 -14.56 -8.54 15.98
C ALA A 428 -15.28 -8.10 14.70
N LYS A 429 -14.55 -7.91 13.61
CA LYS A 429 -15.11 -7.63 12.28
C LYS A 429 -14.35 -8.44 11.25
N ASN A 430 -15.11 -9.06 10.34
CA ASN A 430 -14.58 -9.67 9.13
C ASN A 430 -15.64 -9.52 8.03
N ARG A 431 -15.40 -8.61 7.06
CA ARG A 431 -16.38 -8.27 6.02
C ARG A 431 -16.70 -9.46 5.11
N ASN A 432 -15.70 -10.27 4.82
CA ASN A 432 -15.77 -11.35 3.84
C ASN A 432 -15.73 -12.75 4.49
N GLY A 433 -15.84 -12.84 5.82
CA GLY A 433 -15.76 -14.10 6.54
C GLY A 433 -16.40 -14.06 7.91
N SER A 434 -16.10 -15.08 8.72
CA SER A 434 -16.62 -15.21 10.07
C SER A 434 -15.86 -14.37 11.09
N THR A 435 -16.54 -13.96 12.14
CA THR A 435 -15.93 -13.47 13.37
C THR A 435 -15.62 -14.65 14.29
N GLY A 436 -14.68 -14.48 15.24
CA GLY A 436 -14.32 -15.58 16.11
C GLY A 436 -13.15 -15.23 17.03
N ILE A 437 -12.62 -16.26 17.66
CA ILE A 437 -11.48 -16.13 18.58
C ILE A 437 -10.40 -17.10 18.11
N ALA A 438 -9.20 -16.58 17.89
CA ALA A 438 -8.00 -17.36 17.65
C ALA A 438 -7.09 -17.28 18.87
N ARG A 439 -6.45 -18.39 19.22
CA ARG A 439 -5.50 -18.45 20.32
C ARG A 439 -4.09 -18.59 19.80
N PHE A 440 -3.12 -18.11 20.58
CA PHE A 440 -1.71 -18.28 20.33
C PHE A 440 -0.93 -18.46 21.66
N ARG A 441 0.26 -19.02 21.58
CA ARG A 441 1.19 -19.06 22.70
C ARG A 441 2.14 -17.87 22.65
N TYR A 442 2.36 -17.25 23.80
CA TYR A 442 3.26 -16.14 23.96
C TYR A 442 4.28 -16.43 25.07
N ASN A 443 5.55 -16.40 24.72
CA ASN A 443 6.66 -16.48 25.68
C ASN A 443 7.25 -15.07 25.86
N PRO A 444 7.01 -14.41 27.01
CA PRO A 444 7.49 -13.05 27.25
C PRO A 444 9.02 -12.96 27.34
N SER A 445 9.68 -14.03 27.80
CA SER A 445 11.14 -14.06 27.97
C SER A 445 11.89 -13.93 26.65
N PHE A 446 11.28 -14.36 25.54
CA PHE A 446 11.91 -14.35 24.21
C PHE A 446 11.09 -13.62 23.16
N THR A 447 10.00 -12.95 23.56
CA THR A 447 9.01 -12.34 22.63
C THR A 447 8.52 -13.30 21.53
N ARG A 448 8.58 -14.61 21.80
CA ARG A 448 8.22 -15.66 20.85
C ARG A 448 6.71 -15.89 20.85
N ILE A 449 6.14 -15.94 19.66
CA ILE A 449 4.74 -16.26 19.41
C ILE A 449 4.67 -17.49 18.54
N THR A 450 3.86 -18.48 18.96
CA THR A 450 3.65 -19.73 18.26
C THR A 450 2.18 -20.12 18.28
N ASP A 451 1.83 -21.10 17.49
CA ASP A 451 0.49 -21.68 17.51
C ASP A 451 0.08 -22.17 18.91
N TYR A 452 -1.23 -22.08 19.15
CA TYR A 452 -1.83 -22.68 20.33
C TYR A 452 -2.06 -24.17 20.09
N ILE A 453 -1.36 -25.01 20.85
CA ILE A 453 -1.58 -26.45 20.89
C ILE A 453 -2.47 -26.75 22.10
N GLN A 454 -3.65 -27.32 21.86
CA GLN A 454 -4.58 -27.67 22.94
C GLN A 454 -3.95 -28.77 23.81
N PRO A 455 -3.93 -28.60 25.16
CA PRO A 455 -3.45 -29.66 26.05
C PRO A 455 -4.25 -30.94 25.83
N GLY A 456 -3.55 -32.05 25.58
CA GLY A 456 -4.16 -33.38 25.33
C GLY A 456 -4.29 -33.77 23.85
N THR A 457 -3.98 -32.90 22.89
CA THR A 457 -3.88 -33.28 21.48
C THR A 457 -2.47 -33.82 21.21
N GLN A 458 -2.35 -35.13 20.97
CA GLN A 458 -1.10 -35.70 20.46
C GLN A 458 -0.86 -35.11 19.06
N THR A 459 0.16 -34.28 18.93
CA THR A 459 0.67 -33.85 17.63
C THR A 459 1.38 -35.06 17.00
N SER A 460 0.72 -35.70 16.05
CA SER A 460 1.41 -36.53 15.06
C SER A 460 2.20 -35.60 14.15
N LEU A 461 3.34 -35.10 14.62
CA LEU A 461 4.36 -34.52 13.77
C LEU A 461 5.02 -35.69 13.03
N GLY A 462 4.55 -35.95 11.81
CA GLY A 462 5.36 -36.66 10.82
C GLY A 462 6.63 -35.85 10.58
N ILE A 463 7.76 -36.48 10.92
CA ILE A 463 9.13 -36.05 10.60
C ILE A 463 9.28 -35.98 9.06
#